data_e74f4d922c539ba9bb180f4b50e0a47f
#
_entry.id   e74f4d922c539ba9bb180f4b50e0a47f
#
_cell.length_a   1.000
_cell.length_b   1.000
_cell.length_c   1.000
_cell.angle_alpha   90.00
_cell.angle_beta   90.00
_cell.angle_gamma   90.00
#
_symmetry.space_group_name_H-M   'P 1'
#
loop_
_entity.id
_entity.type
_entity.pdbx_description
1 polymer ?
#
loop_
_entity_poly.entity_id
_entity_poly.type
_entity_poly.pdbx_seq_one_letter_code
_entity_poly.pdbx_strand_id
1 'polypeptide(L)'
;MVKVNKNIKCLIVGGGPQLEELKELVRDDDISQYIIFTGPQSGQLVPAHYHISDVFISASLSETQGLTYIEAMASGIPVIARYDDQLKDVVESGHNGYFFKEENELPELILKMMSIDLSSMKKNALETAKKYSGETFAKKVLEVYKNGIVNKHYSYTLKSIIPLRHHKNELVFSIDGSNISLELADQIIEQYDLKVGQVIDRELFDSLKDLEQVSRAYNKALKYLTLKDYTYYQMKTKLMNNGDFDDTQLDATLELLKEKNLINDKLFAMNYLQRCMRIGIGLNKAIYNLRSYQIDNVLIDQCLEEIDTDEEYEAAISLIETYYHRNNSFSHKNVIKKIREKLFLKGFTNETIEKAMSDYDFEYDNQKEKELLNKDFQKLFNKYSKKYSGSQFKNKLVDSLLRKGYNYDDIKKLIEKEEF
;
A
#
# COMPACT_ATOMS: atom_id res chain seq x y z
N MET A 1 27.64 -7.11 -30.56
CA MET A 1 28.30 -6.13 -29.66
C MET A 1 29.19 -6.82 -28.64
N VAL A 2 28.72 -7.54 -27.67
CA VAL A 2 29.54 -8.18 -26.60
C VAL A 2 30.57 -9.19 -27.10
N LYS A 3 30.38 -9.79 -28.27
CA LYS A 3 31.39 -10.63 -28.95
C LYS A 3 32.62 -9.81 -29.44
N VAL A 4 32.48 -8.48 -29.58
CA VAL A 4 33.53 -7.54 -30.04
C VAL A 4 34.13 -6.78 -28.86
N ASN A 5 33.32 -6.41 -27.85
CA ASN A 5 33.79 -5.69 -26.67
C ASN A 5 33.18 -6.30 -25.39
N LYS A 6 34.05 -6.96 -24.61
CA LYS A 6 33.69 -7.69 -23.36
C LYS A 6 33.49 -6.76 -22.14
N ASN A 7 33.73 -5.45 -22.29
CA ASN A 7 33.56 -4.49 -21.19
C ASN A 7 32.15 -3.88 -21.13
N ILE A 8 31.22 -4.38 -21.97
CA ILE A 8 29.85 -3.90 -22.00
C ILE A 8 28.99 -4.81 -21.10
N LYS A 9 28.14 -4.20 -20.27
CA LYS A 9 27.04 -4.86 -19.57
C LYS A 9 25.73 -4.19 -19.98
N CYS A 10 24.70 -5.00 -20.17
CA CYS A 10 23.36 -4.51 -20.44
C CYS A 10 22.48 -4.84 -19.22
N LEU A 11 21.84 -3.81 -18.68
CA LEU A 11 20.90 -3.95 -17.58
C LEU A 11 19.48 -3.80 -18.12
N ILE A 12 18.67 -4.84 -18.02
CA ILE A 12 17.25 -4.85 -18.40
C ILE A 12 16.41 -4.75 -17.12
N VAL A 13 15.81 -3.57 -16.93
CA VAL A 13 14.99 -3.24 -15.75
C VAL A 13 13.53 -3.34 -16.11
N GLY A 14 12.82 -4.23 -15.46
CA GLY A 14 11.40 -4.44 -15.70
C GLY A 14 11.00 -5.90 -15.79
N GLY A 15 9.73 -6.14 -16.05
CA GLY A 15 9.14 -7.45 -16.24
C GLY A 15 8.02 -7.40 -17.25
N GLY A 16 7.62 -8.55 -17.75
CA GLY A 16 6.55 -8.66 -18.73
C GLY A 16 6.40 -10.10 -19.24
N PRO A 17 5.40 -10.36 -20.08
CA PRO A 17 5.12 -11.71 -20.56
C PRO A 17 6.29 -12.33 -21.34
N GLN A 18 7.14 -11.53 -21.97
CA GLN A 18 8.27 -11.99 -22.79
C GLN A 18 9.59 -12.14 -21.98
N LEU A 19 9.59 -11.94 -20.67
CA LEU A 19 10.83 -11.97 -19.87
C LEU A 19 11.55 -13.33 -19.96
N GLU A 20 10.83 -14.42 -19.90
CA GLU A 20 11.43 -15.75 -19.95
C GLU A 20 11.95 -16.08 -21.36
N GLU A 21 11.23 -15.68 -22.41
CA GLU A 21 11.68 -15.80 -23.79
C GLU A 21 12.99 -15.04 -24.02
N LEU A 22 13.09 -13.81 -23.51
CA LEU A 22 14.32 -13.02 -23.58
C LEU A 22 15.49 -13.66 -22.84
N LYS A 23 15.25 -14.28 -21.68
CA LYS A 23 16.28 -15.01 -20.94
C LYS A 23 16.74 -16.28 -21.67
N GLU A 24 15.85 -16.96 -22.38
CA GLU A 24 16.21 -18.11 -23.22
C GLU A 24 17.08 -17.67 -24.38
N LEU A 25 16.68 -16.63 -25.10
CA LEU A 25 17.46 -16.04 -26.19
C LEU A 25 18.87 -15.66 -25.76
N VAL A 26 19.02 -15.04 -24.59
CA VAL A 26 20.33 -14.66 -24.02
C VAL A 26 21.19 -15.88 -23.68
N ARG A 27 20.58 -17.01 -23.26
CA ARG A 27 21.29 -18.29 -23.01
C ARG A 27 21.75 -18.95 -24.29
N ASP A 28 20.89 -18.98 -25.30
CA ASP A 28 21.19 -19.61 -26.61
C ASP A 28 22.33 -18.91 -27.34
N ASP A 29 22.43 -17.58 -27.20
CA ASP A 29 23.51 -16.77 -27.77
C ASP A 29 24.83 -16.76 -26.96
N ASP A 30 24.87 -17.46 -25.81
CA ASP A 30 26.04 -17.48 -24.90
C ASP A 30 26.51 -16.10 -24.45
N ILE A 31 25.55 -15.19 -24.20
CA ILE A 31 25.81 -13.81 -23.75
C ILE A 31 25.29 -13.52 -22.34
N SER A 32 24.87 -14.54 -21.61
CA SER A 32 24.24 -14.42 -20.28
C SER A 32 25.10 -13.65 -19.27
N GLN A 33 26.43 -13.76 -19.36
CA GLN A 33 27.34 -13.03 -18.46
C GLN A 33 27.37 -11.50 -18.68
N TYR A 34 26.78 -11.02 -19.78
CA TYR A 34 26.78 -9.60 -20.15
C TYR A 34 25.40 -8.95 -19.99
N ILE A 35 24.34 -9.72 -19.82
CA ILE A 35 22.95 -9.25 -19.69
C ILE A 35 22.44 -9.52 -18.27
N ILE A 36 21.98 -8.49 -17.60
CA ILE A 36 21.45 -8.56 -16.25
C ILE A 36 19.97 -8.22 -16.29
N PHE A 37 19.12 -9.16 -15.93
CA PHE A 37 17.67 -8.96 -15.76
C PHE A 37 17.36 -8.70 -14.28
N THR A 38 16.84 -7.52 -13.96
CA THR A 38 16.48 -7.16 -12.58
C THR A 38 15.08 -7.60 -12.18
N GLY A 39 14.23 -7.92 -13.17
CA GLY A 39 12.80 -8.06 -12.94
C GLY A 39 12.10 -6.73 -12.62
N PRO A 40 10.82 -6.77 -12.23
CA PRO A 40 10.07 -5.58 -11.85
C PRO A 40 10.71 -4.89 -10.65
N GLN A 41 10.86 -3.57 -10.73
CA GLN A 41 11.43 -2.75 -9.67
C GLN A 41 10.40 -1.76 -9.12
N SER A 42 10.48 -1.46 -7.82
CA SER A 42 9.66 -0.40 -7.23
C SER A 42 10.12 0.97 -7.73
N GLY A 43 9.19 1.93 -7.85
CA GLY A 43 9.51 3.28 -8.30
C GLY A 43 10.63 3.98 -7.52
N GLN A 44 10.83 3.61 -6.25
CA GLN A 44 11.92 4.15 -5.41
C GLN A 44 13.30 3.63 -5.80
N LEU A 45 13.40 2.44 -6.40
CA LEU A 45 14.67 1.84 -6.82
C LEU A 45 15.04 2.16 -8.28
N VAL A 46 14.09 2.59 -9.09
CA VAL A 46 14.33 2.93 -10.50
C VAL A 46 15.45 3.96 -10.69
N PRO A 47 15.52 5.07 -9.93
CA PRO A 47 16.62 6.03 -10.05
C PRO A 47 18.02 5.43 -9.82
N ALA A 48 18.14 4.46 -8.91
CA ALA A 48 19.42 3.80 -8.64
C ALA A 48 19.94 3.02 -9.87
N HIS A 49 19.02 2.42 -10.64
CA HIS A 49 19.39 1.71 -11.88
C HIS A 49 19.86 2.67 -12.97
N TYR A 50 19.29 3.86 -13.07
CA TYR A 50 19.82 4.90 -13.95
C TYR A 50 21.22 5.32 -13.49
N HIS A 51 21.45 5.64 -12.23
CA HIS A 51 22.73 6.15 -11.72
C HIS A 51 23.93 5.21 -11.91
N ILE A 52 23.72 3.90 -11.99
CA ILE A 52 24.80 2.93 -12.26
C ILE A 52 25.06 2.70 -13.75
N SER A 53 24.27 3.33 -14.61
CA SER A 53 24.36 3.17 -16.06
C SER A 53 25.13 4.34 -16.70
N ASP A 54 25.78 4.09 -17.82
CA ASP A 54 26.48 5.15 -18.59
C ASP A 54 25.59 5.75 -19.67
N VAL A 55 24.68 4.93 -20.22
CA VAL A 55 23.78 5.29 -21.34
C VAL A 55 22.46 4.58 -21.15
N PHE A 56 21.35 5.28 -21.35
CA PHE A 56 20.02 4.68 -21.44
C PHE A 56 19.66 4.41 -22.90
N ILE A 57 19.12 3.21 -23.18
CA ILE A 57 18.74 2.80 -24.53
C ILE A 57 17.29 2.36 -24.53
N SER A 58 16.50 2.85 -25.49
CA SER A 58 15.16 2.35 -25.72
C SER A 58 14.88 2.21 -27.23
N ALA A 59 14.31 1.07 -27.59
CA ALA A 59 13.85 0.76 -28.94
C ALA A 59 12.32 0.88 -29.08
N SER A 60 11.65 1.58 -28.18
CA SER A 60 10.20 1.81 -28.22
C SER A 60 9.77 2.37 -29.58
N LEU A 61 8.69 1.83 -30.11
CA LEU A 61 8.12 2.20 -31.42
C LEU A 61 7.05 3.29 -31.30
N SER A 62 6.58 3.57 -30.10
CA SER A 62 5.57 4.60 -29.85
C SER A 62 5.77 5.20 -28.47
N GLU A 63 6.00 6.49 -28.43
CA GLU A 63 6.11 7.25 -27.19
C GLU A 63 5.02 8.31 -27.12
N THR A 64 4.48 8.53 -25.95
CA THR A 64 3.51 9.63 -25.74
C THR A 64 4.18 10.89 -25.22
N GLN A 65 5.08 10.74 -24.25
CA GLN A 65 5.80 11.86 -23.62
C GLN A 65 7.29 11.58 -23.39
N GLY A 66 7.75 10.35 -23.63
CA GLY A 66 9.14 9.96 -23.41
C GLY A 66 9.60 10.07 -21.96
N LEU A 67 8.75 9.74 -20.98
CA LEU A 67 9.04 9.90 -19.55
C LEU A 67 10.31 9.15 -19.12
N THR A 68 10.54 7.94 -19.63
CA THR A 68 11.72 7.15 -19.31
C THR A 68 13.02 7.79 -19.78
N TYR A 69 12.97 8.49 -20.90
CA TYR A 69 14.11 9.29 -21.41
C TYR A 69 14.38 10.49 -20.52
N ILE A 70 13.32 11.17 -20.07
CA ILE A 70 13.42 12.31 -19.15
C ILE A 70 13.97 11.87 -17.79
N GLU A 71 13.54 10.72 -17.28
CA GLU A 71 14.05 10.13 -16.03
C GLU A 71 15.54 9.77 -16.12
N ALA A 72 15.96 9.15 -17.24
CA ALA A 72 17.35 8.87 -17.50
C ALA A 72 18.19 10.17 -17.56
N MET A 73 17.72 11.17 -18.31
CA MET A 73 18.36 12.47 -18.40
C MET A 73 18.40 13.21 -17.05
N ALA A 74 17.36 13.08 -16.21
CA ALA A 74 17.32 13.64 -14.86
C ALA A 74 18.34 12.97 -13.92
N SER A 75 18.76 11.75 -14.25
CA SER A 75 19.85 11.05 -13.56
C SER A 75 21.24 11.37 -14.18
N GLY A 76 21.31 12.30 -15.12
CA GLY A 76 22.55 12.70 -15.79
C GLY A 76 23.03 11.71 -16.84
N ILE A 77 22.14 10.90 -17.42
CA ILE A 77 22.50 9.86 -18.38
C ILE A 77 22.05 10.26 -19.78
N PRO A 78 22.96 10.29 -20.77
CA PRO A 78 22.61 10.49 -22.16
C PRO A 78 21.86 9.27 -22.70
N VAL A 79 21.06 9.49 -23.74
CA VAL A 79 20.13 8.48 -24.25
C VAL A 79 20.44 8.09 -25.70
N ILE A 80 20.13 6.83 -26.04
CA ILE A 80 20.01 6.38 -27.43
C ILE A 80 18.54 5.95 -27.61
N ALA A 81 17.85 6.66 -28.49
CA ALA A 81 16.42 6.48 -28.72
C ALA A 81 16.17 6.00 -30.16
N ARG A 82 15.19 5.08 -30.35
CA ARG A 82 14.64 4.89 -31.68
C ARG A 82 13.93 6.17 -32.10
N TYR A 83 14.13 6.56 -33.38
CA TYR A 83 13.57 7.81 -33.91
C TYR A 83 12.04 7.79 -33.82
N ASP A 84 11.48 8.76 -33.14
CA ASP A 84 10.05 9.04 -33.04
C ASP A 84 9.85 10.57 -33.07
N ASP A 85 8.85 11.02 -33.84
CA ASP A 85 8.53 12.44 -33.95
C ASP A 85 8.15 13.06 -32.59
N GLN A 86 7.62 12.30 -31.65
CA GLN A 86 7.26 12.75 -30.31
C GLN A 86 8.49 13.03 -29.42
N LEU A 87 9.64 12.48 -29.77
CA LEU A 87 10.89 12.65 -29.02
C LEU A 87 11.78 13.78 -29.53
N LYS A 88 11.44 14.46 -30.63
CA LYS A 88 12.26 15.50 -31.24
C LYS A 88 12.63 16.65 -30.31
N ASP A 89 11.70 17.00 -29.40
CA ASP A 89 11.92 18.09 -28.45
C ASP A 89 12.65 17.62 -27.17
N VAL A 90 12.77 16.30 -26.96
CA VAL A 90 13.40 15.69 -25.80
C VAL A 90 14.83 15.24 -26.11
N VAL A 91 15.05 14.58 -27.26
CA VAL A 91 16.35 14.04 -27.65
C VAL A 91 16.93 14.86 -28.82
N GLU A 92 18.11 15.37 -28.61
CA GLU A 92 18.89 16.11 -29.62
C GLU A 92 20.20 15.37 -29.90
N SER A 93 20.32 14.83 -31.15
CA SER A 93 21.49 14.04 -31.56
C SER A 93 22.81 14.79 -31.45
N GLY A 94 23.74 14.20 -30.69
CA GLY A 94 25.06 14.82 -30.44
C GLY A 94 25.05 15.79 -29.25
N HIS A 95 23.90 16.19 -28.72
CA HIS A 95 23.78 17.13 -27.61
C HIS A 95 23.49 16.41 -26.26
N ASN A 96 22.41 15.67 -26.17
CA ASN A 96 22.02 14.92 -24.98
C ASN A 96 21.81 13.41 -25.23
N GLY A 97 22.00 12.97 -26.48
CA GLY A 97 21.84 11.59 -26.90
C GLY A 97 22.02 11.39 -28.38
N TYR A 98 21.50 10.29 -28.89
CA TYR A 98 21.46 10.00 -30.34
C TYR A 98 20.15 9.30 -30.69
N PHE A 99 19.69 9.52 -31.94
CA PHE A 99 18.62 8.71 -32.54
C PHE A 99 19.23 7.64 -33.47
N PHE A 100 18.54 6.48 -33.52
CA PHE A 100 18.70 5.47 -34.56
C PHE A 100 17.35 5.19 -35.23
N LYS A 101 17.38 4.78 -36.47
CA LYS A 101 16.19 4.40 -37.26
C LYS A 101 16.15 2.89 -37.46
N GLU A 102 17.27 2.32 -37.84
CA GLU A 102 17.42 0.91 -38.12
C GLU A 102 18.25 0.23 -37.03
N GLU A 103 17.91 -1.02 -36.70
CA GLU A 103 18.56 -1.78 -35.63
C GLU A 103 20.08 -1.96 -35.81
N ASN A 104 20.54 -2.00 -37.05
CA ASN A 104 21.96 -2.12 -37.40
C ASN A 104 22.78 -0.88 -37.06
N GLU A 105 22.17 0.28 -36.85
CA GLU A 105 22.85 1.53 -36.44
C GLU A 105 23.20 1.52 -34.94
N LEU A 106 22.43 0.76 -34.11
CA LEU A 106 22.58 0.79 -32.67
C LEU A 106 23.96 0.35 -32.17
N PRO A 107 24.61 -0.71 -32.70
CA PRO A 107 25.95 -1.09 -32.29
C PRO A 107 27.01 0.01 -32.54
N GLU A 108 26.92 0.73 -33.63
CA GLU A 108 27.84 1.82 -33.96
C GLU A 108 27.68 3.00 -33.00
N LEU A 109 26.43 3.36 -32.66
CA LEU A 109 26.16 4.44 -31.73
C LEU A 109 26.64 4.11 -30.32
N ILE A 110 26.46 2.86 -29.85
CA ILE A 110 26.98 2.43 -28.55
C ILE A 110 28.50 2.52 -28.52
N LEU A 111 29.19 2.00 -29.55
CA LEU A 111 30.67 2.09 -29.68
C LEU A 111 31.15 3.54 -29.73
N LYS A 112 30.43 4.40 -30.44
CA LYS A 112 30.70 5.83 -30.49
C LYS A 112 30.61 6.45 -29.08
N MET A 113 29.54 6.20 -28.35
CA MET A 113 29.38 6.74 -27.00
C MET A 113 30.44 6.21 -26.02
N MET A 114 30.91 5.00 -26.21
CA MET A 114 32.00 4.44 -25.40
C MET A 114 33.38 5.06 -25.71
N SER A 115 33.55 5.63 -26.89
CA SER A 115 34.83 6.20 -27.36
C SER A 115 35.00 7.70 -27.10
N ILE A 116 33.94 8.39 -26.68
CA ILE A 116 33.92 9.83 -26.43
C ILE A 116 33.80 10.16 -24.95
N ASP A 117 34.25 11.36 -24.58
CA ASP A 117 33.93 11.90 -23.24
C ASP A 117 32.46 12.35 -23.18
N LEU A 118 31.68 11.66 -22.31
CA LEU A 118 30.26 11.92 -22.14
C LEU A 118 29.95 13.08 -21.18
N SER A 119 30.95 13.73 -20.59
CA SER A 119 30.74 14.75 -19.54
C SER A 119 29.87 15.92 -20.04
N SER A 120 30.07 16.39 -21.23
CA SER A 120 29.26 17.46 -21.83
C SER A 120 27.83 16.98 -22.10
N MET A 121 27.68 15.76 -22.64
CA MET A 121 26.38 15.19 -22.99
C MET A 121 25.55 14.87 -21.72
N LYS A 122 26.19 14.40 -20.65
CA LYS A 122 25.58 14.21 -19.32
C LYS A 122 25.06 15.53 -18.75
N LYS A 123 25.81 16.60 -18.84
CA LYS A 123 25.37 17.94 -18.42
C LYS A 123 24.17 18.42 -19.22
N ASN A 124 24.22 18.27 -20.54
CA ASN A 124 23.13 18.67 -21.43
C ASN A 124 21.84 17.84 -21.16
N ALA A 125 21.99 16.56 -20.86
CA ALA A 125 20.87 15.68 -20.43
C ALA A 125 20.18 16.25 -19.20
N LEU A 126 20.94 16.59 -18.14
CA LEU A 126 20.40 17.23 -16.94
C LEU A 126 19.69 18.55 -17.22
N GLU A 127 20.25 19.39 -18.11
CA GLU A 127 19.63 20.66 -18.50
C GLU A 127 18.33 20.44 -19.27
N THR A 128 18.29 19.42 -20.14
CA THR A 128 17.06 19.04 -20.84
C THR A 128 16.00 18.55 -19.86
N ALA A 129 16.34 17.64 -18.92
CA ALA A 129 15.39 17.13 -17.93
C ALA A 129 14.76 18.24 -17.08
N LYS A 130 15.53 19.27 -16.71
CA LYS A 130 15.02 20.45 -15.96
C LYS A 130 13.88 21.17 -16.70
N LYS A 131 13.90 21.21 -18.05
CA LYS A 131 12.82 21.82 -18.83
C LYS A 131 11.48 21.10 -18.67
N TYR A 132 11.53 19.80 -18.37
CA TYR A 132 10.37 18.93 -18.18
C TYR A 132 10.07 18.62 -16.70
N SER A 133 10.76 19.29 -15.77
CA SER A 133 10.49 19.13 -14.34
C SER A 133 9.08 19.61 -13.96
N GLY A 134 8.49 18.98 -12.96
CA GLY A 134 7.19 19.40 -12.41
C GLY A 134 7.18 20.88 -11.98
N GLU A 135 8.30 21.38 -11.46
CA GLU A 135 8.44 22.78 -11.09
C GLU A 135 8.38 23.71 -12.32
N THR A 136 9.07 23.35 -13.41
CA THR A 136 9.03 24.12 -14.67
C THR A 136 7.64 24.09 -15.29
N PHE A 137 6.98 22.94 -15.27
CA PHE A 137 5.60 22.79 -15.72
C PHE A 137 4.66 23.66 -14.89
N ALA A 138 4.73 23.58 -13.56
CA ALA A 138 3.91 24.38 -12.67
C ALA A 138 4.11 25.88 -12.89
N LYS A 139 5.36 26.34 -13.06
CA LYS A 139 5.66 27.75 -13.40
C LYS A 139 4.99 28.18 -14.71
N LYS A 140 5.12 27.38 -15.77
CA LYS A 140 4.48 27.69 -17.08
C LYS A 140 2.97 27.73 -16.98
N VAL A 141 2.37 26.77 -16.26
CA VAL A 141 0.93 26.74 -16.03
C VAL A 141 0.49 27.98 -15.26
N LEU A 142 1.17 28.31 -14.15
CA LEU A 142 0.90 29.51 -13.38
C LEU A 142 1.04 30.79 -14.21
N GLU A 143 1.99 30.85 -15.12
CA GLU A 143 2.20 32.01 -16.02
C GLU A 143 1.05 32.12 -17.02
N VAL A 144 0.56 31.01 -17.59
CA VAL A 144 -0.61 30.99 -18.46
C VAL A 144 -1.86 31.43 -17.67
N TYR A 145 -2.05 30.94 -16.47
CA TYR A 145 -3.16 31.37 -15.61
C TYR A 145 -3.05 32.85 -15.22
N LYS A 146 -1.86 33.32 -14.80
CA LYS A 146 -1.64 34.75 -14.51
C LYS A 146 -1.92 35.64 -15.71
N ASN A 147 -1.43 35.28 -16.88
CA ASN A 147 -1.66 36.05 -18.12
C ASN A 147 -3.13 35.99 -18.59
N GLY A 148 -3.84 34.89 -18.31
CA GLY A 148 -5.28 34.74 -18.58
C GLY A 148 -6.15 35.50 -17.56
N ILE A 149 -5.66 35.65 -16.32
CA ILE A 149 -6.40 36.31 -15.22
C ILE A 149 -6.18 37.83 -15.22
N VAL A 150 -5.00 38.32 -15.62
CA VAL A 150 -4.66 39.77 -15.54
C VAL A 150 -5.55 40.67 -16.44
N ASN A 151 -6.31 40.12 -17.38
CA ASN A 151 -7.16 40.90 -18.29
C ASN A 151 -8.67 40.87 -18.07
N LYS A 152 -9.17 40.22 -16.96
CA LYS A 152 -10.57 40.33 -16.56
C LYS A 152 -10.68 40.53 -15.05
N HIS A 153 -10.90 41.78 -14.63
CA HIS A 153 -11.39 42.06 -13.29
C HIS A 153 -12.83 41.52 -13.19
N TYR A 154 -12.96 40.25 -12.77
CA TYR A 154 -14.26 39.72 -12.41
C TYR A 154 -14.66 40.32 -11.06
N SER A 155 -15.70 41.17 -11.10
CA SER A 155 -16.35 41.66 -9.89
C SER A 155 -17.66 40.92 -9.69
N TYR A 156 -17.86 40.40 -8.49
CA TYR A 156 -19.07 39.69 -8.10
C TYR A 156 -19.96 40.64 -7.29
N THR A 157 -21.15 40.91 -7.78
CA THR A 157 -22.10 41.75 -7.06
C THR A 157 -23.07 40.89 -6.27
N LEU A 158 -23.11 40.99 -4.96
CA LEU A 158 -24.08 40.30 -4.10
C LEU A 158 -25.48 40.86 -4.32
N LYS A 159 -26.37 40.09 -4.97
CA LYS A 159 -27.73 40.49 -5.33
C LYS A 159 -28.73 40.25 -4.22
N SER A 160 -28.62 39.16 -3.53
CA SER A 160 -29.55 38.79 -2.45
C SER A 160 -28.90 37.87 -1.43
N ILE A 161 -29.40 37.96 -0.19
CA ILE A 161 -29.15 37.04 0.90
C ILE A 161 -30.50 36.47 1.29
N ILE A 162 -30.70 35.17 1.06
CA ILE A 162 -31.97 34.48 1.28
C ILE A 162 -31.82 33.53 2.46
N PRO A 163 -32.48 33.72 3.57
CA PRO A 163 -32.38 32.84 4.73
C PRO A 163 -32.84 31.41 4.40
N LEU A 164 -32.05 30.46 4.80
CA LEU A 164 -32.34 29.03 4.75
C LEU A 164 -32.53 28.45 6.17
N ARG A 165 -32.82 27.18 6.26
CA ARG A 165 -32.91 26.48 7.57
C ARG A 165 -31.52 26.32 8.20
N HIS A 166 -31.47 26.18 9.53
CA HIS A 166 -30.26 25.86 10.29
C HIS A 166 -29.16 26.93 10.25
N HIS A 167 -29.50 28.21 10.39
CA HIS A 167 -28.54 29.34 10.42
C HIS A 167 -27.63 29.39 9.17
N LYS A 168 -28.21 29.13 8.01
CA LYS A 168 -27.61 29.27 6.70
C LYS A 168 -28.35 30.25 5.83
N ASN A 169 -27.64 30.79 4.86
CA ASN A 169 -28.21 31.68 3.85
C ASN A 169 -27.71 31.28 2.47
N GLU A 170 -28.58 31.43 1.47
CA GLU A 170 -28.18 31.40 0.07
C GLU A 170 -27.82 32.84 -0.36
N LEU A 171 -26.55 33.02 -0.74
CA LEU A 171 -26.02 34.26 -1.28
C LEU A 171 -26.00 34.16 -2.79
N VAL A 172 -26.71 35.04 -3.48
CA VAL A 172 -26.75 35.08 -4.94
C VAL A 172 -25.83 36.19 -5.44
N PHE A 173 -24.77 35.83 -6.13
CA PHE A 173 -23.81 36.74 -6.76
C PHE A 173 -24.10 36.83 -8.26
N SER A 174 -23.97 38.03 -8.83
CA SER A 174 -24.03 38.26 -10.27
C SER A 174 -22.64 38.56 -10.82
N ILE A 175 -22.31 37.90 -11.91
CA ILE A 175 -21.07 38.09 -12.68
C ILE A 175 -21.41 38.03 -14.18
N ASP A 176 -21.07 39.05 -14.95
CA ASP A 176 -21.27 39.10 -16.40
C ASP A 176 -22.70 38.71 -16.85
N GLY A 177 -23.71 39.08 -16.04
CA GLY A 177 -25.16 38.78 -16.32
C GLY A 177 -25.59 37.36 -15.89
N SER A 178 -24.69 36.52 -15.40
CA SER A 178 -24.99 35.21 -14.83
C SER A 178 -25.07 35.26 -13.30
N ASN A 179 -25.90 34.41 -12.71
CA ASN A 179 -26.01 34.31 -11.26
C ASN A 179 -25.32 33.03 -10.76
N ILE A 180 -24.59 33.17 -9.65
CA ILE A 180 -23.94 32.07 -8.94
C ILE A 180 -24.41 32.13 -7.49
N SER A 181 -24.85 31.01 -6.91
CA SER A 181 -25.27 30.92 -5.51
C SER A 181 -24.22 30.19 -4.65
N LEU A 182 -24.03 30.68 -3.41
CA LEU A 182 -23.24 30.03 -2.35
C LEU A 182 -24.13 29.87 -1.11
N GLU A 183 -24.02 28.73 -0.42
CA GLU A 183 -24.69 28.51 0.87
C GLU A 183 -23.69 28.77 2.03
N LEU A 184 -23.83 29.87 2.74
CA LEU A 184 -22.96 30.26 3.84
C LEU A 184 -23.72 30.37 5.16
N ALA A 185 -23.02 30.08 6.27
CA ALA A 185 -23.56 30.27 7.62
C ALA A 185 -23.63 31.77 7.99
N ASP A 186 -24.56 32.11 8.89
CA ASP A 186 -24.73 33.49 9.40
C ASP A 186 -23.39 34.08 9.88
N GLN A 187 -22.60 33.31 10.60
CA GLN A 187 -21.31 33.73 11.14
C GLN A 187 -20.30 34.18 10.07
N ILE A 188 -20.30 33.54 8.88
CA ILE A 188 -19.43 33.92 7.76
C ILE A 188 -19.88 35.24 7.17
N ILE A 189 -21.19 35.44 7.03
CA ILE A 189 -21.76 36.70 6.53
C ILE A 189 -21.37 37.86 7.45
N GLU A 190 -21.50 37.68 8.76
CA GLU A 190 -21.09 38.67 9.76
C GLU A 190 -19.56 38.91 9.75
N GLN A 191 -18.76 37.84 9.71
CA GLN A 191 -17.28 37.94 9.73
C GLN A 191 -16.73 38.71 8.53
N TYR A 192 -17.32 38.55 7.35
CA TYR A 192 -16.90 39.23 6.13
C TYR A 192 -17.73 40.51 5.82
N ASP A 193 -18.62 40.91 6.73
CA ASP A 193 -19.52 42.08 6.60
C ASP A 193 -20.23 42.13 5.23
N LEU A 194 -20.77 40.98 4.79
CA LEU A 194 -21.40 40.83 3.46
C LEU A 194 -22.76 41.50 3.43
N LYS A 195 -22.97 42.41 2.44
CA LYS A 195 -24.20 43.20 2.29
C LYS A 195 -24.72 43.13 0.86
N VAL A 196 -26.04 43.13 0.71
CA VAL A 196 -26.68 43.20 -0.62
C VAL A 196 -26.24 44.48 -1.33
N GLY A 197 -25.87 44.39 -2.59
CA GLY A 197 -25.28 45.43 -3.40
C GLY A 197 -23.75 45.57 -3.30
N GLN A 198 -23.13 44.87 -2.39
CA GLN A 198 -21.65 44.85 -2.26
C GLN A 198 -21.01 44.20 -3.49
N VAL A 199 -19.94 44.81 -3.96
CA VAL A 199 -19.07 44.27 -5.01
C VAL A 199 -17.83 43.69 -4.37
N ILE A 200 -17.56 42.43 -4.60
CA ILE A 200 -16.39 41.75 -4.13
C ILE A 200 -15.49 41.30 -5.30
N ASP A 201 -14.22 41.19 -5.06
CA ASP A 201 -13.28 40.69 -6.03
C ASP A 201 -13.33 39.16 -6.13
N ARG A 202 -12.54 38.63 -7.05
CA ARG A 202 -12.46 37.17 -7.28
C ARG A 202 -11.81 36.45 -6.10
N GLU A 203 -10.83 37.04 -5.47
CA GLU A 203 -10.09 36.40 -4.36
C GLU A 203 -11.02 36.16 -3.17
N LEU A 204 -11.80 37.17 -2.80
CA LEU A 204 -12.80 37.01 -1.74
C LEU A 204 -13.90 36.03 -2.14
N PHE A 205 -14.39 36.08 -3.40
CA PHE A 205 -15.42 35.15 -3.87
C PHE A 205 -14.91 33.68 -3.82
N ASP A 206 -13.71 33.42 -4.30
CA ASP A 206 -13.09 32.08 -4.27
C ASP A 206 -12.91 31.58 -2.82
N SER A 207 -12.49 32.47 -1.89
CA SER A 207 -12.39 32.17 -0.45
C SER A 207 -13.74 31.80 0.16
N LEU A 208 -14.82 32.52 -0.19
CA LEU A 208 -16.17 32.21 0.28
C LEU A 208 -16.66 30.86 -0.25
N LYS A 209 -16.33 30.55 -1.51
CA LYS A 209 -16.62 29.25 -2.13
C LYS A 209 -15.90 28.10 -1.43
N ASP A 210 -14.65 28.29 -1.06
CA ASP A 210 -13.89 27.29 -0.31
C ASP A 210 -14.49 27.06 1.09
N LEU A 211 -14.91 28.12 1.79
CA LEU A 211 -15.63 28.02 3.06
C LEU A 211 -16.96 27.25 2.93
N GLU A 212 -17.69 27.45 1.83
CA GLU A 212 -18.88 26.64 1.53
C GLU A 212 -18.52 25.17 1.39
N GLN A 213 -17.47 24.83 0.61
CA GLN A 213 -17.07 23.45 0.40
C GLN A 213 -16.59 22.79 1.69
N VAL A 214 -15.81 23.48 2.53
CA VAL A 214 -15.42 23.01 3.87
C VAL A 214 -16.66 22.73 4.74
N SER A 215 -17.65 23.64 4.73
CA SER A 215 -18.90 23.44 5.46
C SER A 215 -19.69 22.22 4.95
N ARG A 216 -19.73 22.02 3.63
CA ARG A 216 -20.37 20.83 3.02
C ARG A 216 -19.65 19.55 3.39
N ALA A 217 -18.31 19.53 3.32
CA ALA A 217 -17.49 18.38 3.72
C ALA A 217 -17.68 18.06 5.20
N TYR A 218 -17.66 19.07 6.07
CA TYR A 218 -17.88 18.94 7.51
C TYR A 218 -19.27 18.32 7.81
N ASN A 219 -20.34 18.83 7.23
CA ASN A 219 -21.68 18.28 7.41
C ASN A 219 -21.81 16.84 6.91
N LYS A 220 -21.09 16.50 5.84
CA LYS A 220 -21.02 15.13 5.31
C LYS A 220 -20.27 14.20 6.26
N ALA A 221 -19.15 14.67 6.82
CA ALA A 221 -18.40 13.95 7.83
C ALA A 221 -19.22 13.66 9.09
N LEU A 222 -19.98 14.66 9.58
CA LEU A 222 -20.90 14.47 10.71
C LEU A 222 -21.89 13.32 10.47
N LYS A 223 -22.47 13.24 9.26
CA LYS A 223 -23.37 12.12 8.90
C LYS A 223 -22.66 10.77 8.94
N TYR A 224 -21.38 10.68 8.57
CA TYR A 224 -20.64 9.45 8.68
C TYR A 224 -20.32 9.08 10.14
N LEU A 225 -19.98 10.09 10.96
CA LEU A 225 -19.66 9.91 12.39
C LEU A 225 -20.90 9.48 13.22
N THR A 226 -22.14 9.76 12.76
CA THR A 226 -23.33 9.20 13.43
C THR A 226 -23.48 7.70 13.27
N LEU A 227 -22.79 7.08 12.30
CA LEU A 227 -22.90 5.66 12.00
C LEU A 227 -21.79 4.84 12.70
N LYS A 228 -20.57 5.35 12.75
CA LYS A 228 -19.41 4.73 13.40
C LYS A 228 -18.26 5.73 13.56
N ASP A 229 -17.29 5.36 14.38
CA ASP A 229 -16.03 6.08 14.49
C ASP A 229 -15.16 5.90 13.24
N TYR A 230 -14.40 6.92 12.92
CA TYR A 230 -13.42 6.92 11.82
C TYR A 230 -12.10 7.48 12.30
N THR A 231 -10.98 6.94 11.80
CA THR A 231 -9.67 7.60 11.93
C THR A 231 -9.59 8.81 11.01
N TYR A 232 -8.63 9.69 11.25
CA TYR A 232 -8.33 10.83 10.39
C TYR A 232 -8.20 10.39 8.91
N TYR A 233 -7.38 9.39 8.66
CA TYR A 233 -7.15 8.85 7.31
C TYR A 233 -8.40 8.24 6.68
N GLN A 234 -9.15 7.45 7.44
CA GLN A 234 -10.39 6.85 6.95
C GLN A 234 -11.43 7.91 6.57
N MET A 235 -11.56 8.98 7.38
CA MET A 235 -12.46 10.07 7.08
C MET A 235 -12.01 10.84 5.84
N LYS A 236 -10.71 11.17 5.72
CA LYS A 236 -10.13 11.81 4.54
C LYS A 236 -10.46 11.02 3.27
N THR A 237 -10.15 9.72 3.28
CA THR A 237 -10.41 8.82 2.15
C THR A 237 -11.92 8.74 1.82
N LYS A 238 -12.75 8.69 2.86
CA LYS A 238 -14.21 8.61 2.69
C LYS A 238 -14.82 9.88 2.07
N LEU A 239 -14.34 11.04 2.47
CA LEU A 239 -14.77 12.33 1.91
C LEU A 239 -14.26 12.50 0.48
N MET A 240 -12.98 12.17 0.22
CA MET A 240 -12.36 12.21 -1.10
C MET A 240 -13.13 11.35 -2.11
N ASN A 241 -13.48 10.12 -1.76
CA ASN A 241 -14.19 9.20 -2.66
C ASN A 241 -15.66 9.52 -2.90
N ASN A 242 -16.26 10.39 -2.09
CA ASN A 242 -17.70 10.65 -2.13
C ASN A 242 -18.06 12.14 -2.28
N GLY A 243 -17.12 13.00 -2.64
CA GLY A 243 -17.35 14.42 -2.83
C GLY A 243 -16.32 15.03 -3.77
N ASP A 244 -16.68 16.19 -4.32
CA ASP A 244 -15.81 16.99 -5.18
C ASP A 244 -15.08 18.03 -4.32
N PHE A 245 -14.28 17.56 -3.35
CA PHE A 245 -13.49 18.41 -2.46
C PHE A 245 -12.01 18.27 -2.81
N ASP A 246 -11.30 19.38 -2.83
CA ASP A 246 -9.84 19.36 -2.98
C ASP A 246 -9.14 19.06 -1.64
N ASP A 247 -7.82 18.80 -1.72
CA ASP A 247 -7.03 18.45 -0.55
C ASP A 247 -7.02 19.55 0.52
N THR A 248 -7.01 20.81 0.13
CA THR A 248 -7.00 21.96 1.05
C THR A 248 -8.31 22.04 1.84
N GLN A 249 -9.44 21.85 1.16
CA GLN A 249 -10.76 21.82 1.76
C GLN A 249 -10.94 20.62 2.70
N LEU A 250 -10.40 19.46 2.30
CA LEU A 250 -10.40 18.25 3.13
C LEU A 250 -9.57 18.43 4.39
N ASP A 251 -8.36 18.97 4.26
CA ASP A 251 -7.48 19.17 5.41
C ASP A 251 -8.07 20.18 6.39
N ALA A 252 -8.61 21.30 5.91
CA ALA A 252 -9.33 22.26 6.76
C ALA A 252 -10.53 21.63 7.48
N THR A 253 -11.30 20.78 6.77
CA THR A 253 -12.43 20.04 7.36
C THR A 253 -11.98 19.09 8.47
N LEU A 254 -10.90 18.34 8.24
CA LEU A 254 -10.38 17.35 9.19
C LEU A 254 -9.78 18.00 10.43
N GLU A 255 -9.09 19.12 10.28
CA GLU A 255 -8.62 19.89 11.45
C GLU A 255 -9.77 20.42 12.29
N LEU A 256 -10.84 20.92 11.68
CA LEU A 256 -12.06 21.33 12.41
C LEU A 256 -12.69 20.14 13.18
N LEU A 257 -12.73 18.95 12.57
CA LEU A 257 -13.25 17.75 13.23
C LEU A 257 -12.39 17.32 14.41
N LYS A 258 -11.07 17.46 14.27
CA LYS A 258 -10.08 17.16 15.33
C LYS A 258 -10.13 18.16 16.48
N GLU A 259 -10.17 19.47 16.18
CA GLU A 259 -10.32 20.53 17.20
C GLU A 259 -11.59 20.34 18.04
N LYS A 260 -12.68 19.89 17.40
CA LYS A 260 -13.95 19.59 18.09
C LYS A 260 -13.98 18.20 18.74
N ASN A 261 -12.88 17.48 18.73
CA ASN A 261 -12.74 16.11 19.27
C ASN A 261 -13.72 15.09 18.65
N LEU A 262 -14.18 15.34 17.42
CA LEU A 262 -15.08 14.46 16.67
C LEU A 262 -14.30 13.34 15.95
N ILE A 263 -13.02 13.56 15.69
CA ILE A 263 -12.05 12.55 15.25
C ILE A 263 -10.87 12.61 16.23
N ASN A 264 -10.56 11.45 16.80
CA ASN A 264 -9.48 11.30 17.74
C ASN A 264 -8.83 9.92 17.56
N ASP A 265 -7.72 9.87 16.85
CA ASP A 265 -7.04 8.63 16.50
C ASP A 265 -6.50 7.87 17.73
N LYS A 266 -6.11 8.59 18.81
CA LYS A 266 -5.71 7.96 20.08
C LYS A 266 -6.88 7.24 20.73
N LEU A 267 -8.01 7.93 20.88
CA LEU A 267 -9.22 7.35 21.47
C LEU A 267 -9.75 6.18 20.63
N PHE A 268 -9.71 6.33 19.30
CA PHE A 268 -10.06 5.25 18.38
C PHE A 268 -9.16 4.03 18.59
N ALA A 269 -7.84 4.23 18.64
CA ALA A 269 -6.88 3.15 18.83
C ALA A 269 -7.08 2.43 20.17
N MET A 270 -7.25 3.17 21.28
CA MET A 270 -7.53 2.61 22.60
C MET A 270 -8.80 1.74 22.60
N ASN A 271 -9.91 2.30 22.11
CA ASN A 271 -11.19 1.58 22.02
C ASN A 271 -11.10 0.35 21.13
N TYR A 272 -10.36 0.45 20.02
CA TYR A 272 -10.15 -0.65 19.08
C TYR A 272 -9.36 -1.79 19.70
N LEU A 273 -8.24 -1.49 20.38
CA LEU A 273 -7.43 -2.48 21.08
C LEU A 273 -8.24 -3.21 22.16
N GLN A 274 -8.93 -2.48 23.05
CA GLN A 274 -9.79 -3.06 24.08
C GLN A 274 -10.89 -3.94 23.48
N ARG A 275 -11.56 -3.45 22.44
CA ARG A 275 -12.58 -4.24 21.76
C ARG A 275 -12.01 -5.53 21.17
N CYS A 276 -10.82 -5.46 20.54
CA CYS A 276 -10.17 -6.64 19.95
C CYS A 276 -9.90 -7.70 21.03
N MET A 277 -9.35 -7.33 22.18
CA MET A 277 -9.10 -8.23 23.29
C MET A 277 -10.39 -8.89 23.78
N ARG A 278 -11.44 -8.12 24.03
CA ARG A 278 -12.76 -8.65 24.47
C ARG A 278 -13.38 -9.67 23.52
N ILE A 279 -13.17 -9.52 22.20
CA ILE A 279 -13.70 -10.47 21.19
C ILE A 279 -12.70 -11.58 20.85
N GLY A 280 -11.62 -11.72 21.59
CA GLY A 280 -10.61 -12.76 21.42
C GLY A 280 -9.76 -12.59 20.15
N ILE A 281 -9.41 -11.36 19.81
CA ILE A 281 -8.39 -11.00 18.81
C ILE A 281 -7.19 -10.47 19.59
N GLY A 282 -6.01 -11.06 19.38
CA GLY A 282 -4.79 -10.67 20.06
C GLY A 282 -4.22 -9.34 19.58
N LEU A 283 -3.40 -8.73 20.42
CA LEU A 283 -2.82 -7.39 20.22
C LEU A 283 -2.01 -7.28 18.92
N ASN A 284 -1.24 -8.30 18.55
CA ASN A 284 -0.46 -8.24 17.30
C ASN A 284 -1.34 -8.05 16.06
N LYS A 285 -2.50 -8.71 16.02
CA LYS A 285 -3.44 -8.55 14.92
C LYS A 285 -4.18 -7.22 14.98
N ALA A 286 -4.50 -6.75 16.18
CA ALA A 286 -5.11 -5.44 16.39
C ALA A 286 -4.17 -4.32 15.94
N ILE A 287 -2.88 -4.38 16.31
CA ILE A 287 -1.83 -3.45 15.87
C ILE A 287 -1.69 -3.45 14.34
N TYR A 288 -1.64 -4.64 13.73
CA TYR A 288 -1.59 -4.75 12.27
C TYR A 288 -2.77 -4.02 11.61
N ASN A 289 -3.98 -4.16 12.14
CA ASN A 289 -5.16 -3.47 11.63
C ASN A 289 -5.09 -1.96 11.85
N LEU A 290 -4.63 -1.48 13.02
CA LEU A 290 -4.45 -0.05 13.29
C LEU A 290 -3.46 0.59 12.31
N ARG A 291 -2.36 -0.10 11.99
CA ARG A 291 -1.42 0.32 10.94
C ARG A 291 -2.08 0.39 9.55
N SER A 292 -2.97 -0.53 9.24
CA SER A 292 -3.74 -0.48 7.98
C SER A 292 -4.73 0.68 7.92
N TYR A 293 -5.15 1.19 9.06
CA TYR A 293 -5.96 2.41 9.20
C TYR A 293 -5.11 3.69 9.23
N GLN A 294 -3.80 3.57 8.95
CA GLN A 294 -2.82 4.66 8.90
C GLN A 294 -2.71 5.45 10.21
N ILE A 295 -2.90 4.78 11.35
CA ILE A 295 -2.59 5.38 12.66
C ILE A 295 -1.08 5.35 12.85
N ASP A 296 -0.53 6.45 13.35
CA ASP A 296 0.91 6.61 13.61
C ASP A 296 1.42 5.55 14.60
N ASN A 297 2.61 4.99 14.32
CA ASN A 297 3.21 3.97 15.18
C ASN A 297 3.50 4.51 16.59
N VAL A 298 3.96 5.76 16.71
CA VAL A 298 4.21 6.38 18.02
C VAL A 298 2.92 6.45 18.85
N LEU A 299 1.80 6.75 18.19
CA LEU A 299 0.49 6.78 18.86
C LEU A 299 0.03 5.38 19.27
N ILE A 300 0.27 4.36 18.43
CA ILE A 300 -0.03 2.95 18.76
C ILE A 300 0.80 2.52 19.98
N ASP A 301 2.11 2.83 19.99
CA ASP A 301 3.00 2.47 21.08
C ASP A 301 2.57 3.15 22.41
N GLN A 302 2.18 4.42 22.37
CA GLN A 302 1.60 5.11 23.55
C GLN A 302 0.32 4.44 24.05
N CYS A 303 -0.56 4.00 23.14
CA CYS A 303 -1.77 3.27 23.53
C CYS A 303 -1.45 1.91 24.18
N LEU A 304 -0.39 1.24 23.71
CA LEU A 304 0.05 -0.04 24.28
C LEU A 304 0.65 0.09 25.67
N GLU A 305 1.29 1.22 25.98
CA GLU A 305 1.78 1.53 27.33
C GLU A 305 0.63 1.81 28.34
N GLU A 306 -0.49 2.35 27.86
CA GLU A 306 -1.64 2.72 28.69
C GLU A 306 -2.68 1.59 28.84
N ILE A 307 -2.63 0.55 27.97
CA ILE A 307 -3.66 -0.50 27.95
C ILE A 307 -3.36 -1.60 28.95
N ASP A 308 -4.43 -2.10 29.60
CA ASP A 308 -4.33 -3.28 30.45
C ASP A 308 -4.26 -4.55 29.60
N THR A 309 -3.13 -5.24 29.65
CA THR A 309 -2.89 -6.48 28.90
C THR A 309 -3.50 -7.72 29.57
N ASP A 310 -4.01 -7.60 30.79
CA ASP A 310 -4.68 -8.72 31.48
C ASP A 310 -5.95 -9.16 30.73
N GLU A 311 -6.65 -8.23 30.04
CA GLU A 311 -7.79 -8.57 29.17
C GLU A 311 -7.35 -9.49 27.99
N GLU A 312 -6.15 -9.34 27.44
CA GLU A 312 -5.62 -10.23 26.39
C GLU A 312 -5.38 -11.64 26.95
N TYR A 313 -4.82 -11.72 28.17
CA TYR A 313 -4.56 -12.98 28.85
C TYR A 313 -5.88 -13.73 29.16
N GLU A 314 -6.88 -13.05 29.73
CA GLU A 314 -8.19 -13.65 29.99
C GLU A 314 -8.88 -14.17 28.73
N ALA A 315 -8.78 -13.40 27.64
CA ALA A 315 -9.30 -13.82 26.34
C ALA A 315 -8.55 -15.06 25.79
N ALA A 316 -7.24 -15.18 26.02
CA ALA A 316 -6.47 -16.36 25.66
C ALA A 316 -6.91 -17.59 26.44
N ILE A 317 -7.07 -17.49 27.78
CA ILE A 317 -7.56 -18.57 28.65
C ILE A 317 -8.94 -19.03 28.21
N SER A 318 -9.89 -18.11 28.00
CA SER A 318 -11.23 -18.43 27.52
C SER A 318 -11.24 -19.17 26.18
N LEU A 319 -10.33 -18.79 25.27
CA LEU A 319 -10.17 -19.47 24.00
C LEU A 319 -9.56 -20.87 24.15
N ILE A 320 -8.55 -21.03 25.03
CA ILE A 320 -7.95 -22.33 25.36
C ILE A 320 -9.04 -23.27 25.88
N GLU A 321 -9.79 -22.84 26.89
CA GLU A 321 -10.87 -23.62 27.51
C GLU A 321 -11.92 -24.07 26.49
N THR A 322 -12.45 -23.09 25.72
CA THR A 322 -13.46 -23.36 24.68
C THR A 322 -12.96 -24.36 23.66
N TYR A 323 -11.69 -24.20 23.20
CA TYR A 323 -11.13 -25.05 22.16
C TYR A 323 -10.75 -26.43 22.68
N TYR A 324 -10.22 -26.52 23.89
CA TYR A 324 -9.84 -27.77 24.55
C TYR A 324 -11.04 -28.69 24.73
N HIS A 325 -12.13 -28.19 25.28
CA HIS A 325 -13.36 -28.95 25.49
C HIS A 325 -14.08 -29.36 24.20
N ARG A 326 -13.99 -28.57 23.14
CA ARG A 326 -14.63 -28.88 21.83
C ARG A 326 -13.87 -29.88 20.99
N ASN A 327 -12.57 -30.07 21.20
CA ASN A 327 -11.73 -30.89 20.31
C ASN A 327 -11.35 -32.25 20.90
N ASN A 328 -12.37 -32.96 21.41
CA ASN A 328 -12.25 -34.27 22.05
C ASN A 328 -11.86 -35.43 21.11
N SER A 329 -11.63 -35.18 19.80
CA SER A 329 -11.33 -36.20 18.78
C SER A 329 -9.86 -36.23 18.38
N PHE A 330 -9.01 -35.40 18.97
CA PHE A 330 -7.57 -35.36 18.72
C PHE A 330 -6.79 -35.86 19.93
N SER A 331 -5.56 -36.35 19.71
CA SER A 331 -4.65 -36.67 20.82
C SER A 331 -4.37 -35.44 21.66
N HIS A 332 -4.10 -35.64 22.94
CA HIS A 332 -3.83 -34.58 23.92
C HIS A 332 -2.74 -33.59 23.40
N LYS A 333 -1.59 -34.13 22.97
CA LYS A 333 -0.50 -33.31 22.43
C LYS A 333 -0.89 -32.52 21.19
N ASN A 334 -1.73 -33.08 20.33
CA ASN A 334 -2.16 -32.42 19.12
C ASN A 334 -3.19 -31.31 19.41
N VAL A 335 -4.08 -31.48 20.40
CA VAL A 335 -4.98 -30.41 20.85
C VAL A 335 -4.18 -29.22 21.36
N ILE A 336 -3.21 -29.45 22.25
CA ILE A 336 -2.34 -28.41 22.81
C ILE A 336 -1.60 -27.67 21.70
N LYS A 337 -1.01 -28.40 20.75
CA LYS A 337 -0.35 -27.79 19.58
C LYS A 337 -1.30 -26.91 18.77
N LYS A 338 -2.51 -27.42 18.47
CA LYS A 338 -3.50 -26.68 17.70
C LYS A 338 -4.05 -25.46 18.44
N ILE A 339 -4.16 -25.51 19.74
CA ILE A 339 -4.53 -24.35 20.56
C ILE A 339 -3.47 -23.26 20.41
N ARG A 340 -2.18 -23.59 20.56
CA ARG A 340 -1.07 -22.66 20.39
C ARG A 340 -1.08 -22.02 18.98
N GLU A 341 -1.23 -22.83 17.95
CA GLU A 341 -1.35 -22.36 16.56
C GLU A 341 -2.56 -21.41 16.38
N LYS A 342 -3.67 -21.71 17.02
CA LYS A 342 -4.88 -20.89 16.93
C LYS A 342 -4.73 -19.56 17.64
N LEU A 343 -4.11 -19.53 18.82
CA LEU A 343 -3.77 -18.28 19.52
C LEU A 343 -2.87 -17.42 18.67
N PHE A 344 -1.82 -18.01 18.10
CA PHE A 344 -0.88 -17.29 17.20
C PHE A 344 -1.61 -16.72 15.97
N LEU A 345 -2.45 -17.51 15.30
CA LEU A 345 -3.22 -17.05 14.13
C LEU A 345 -4.26 -15.97 14.49
N LYS A 346 -4.73 -15.94 15.71
CA LYS A 346 -5.60 -14.87 16.21
C LYS A 346 -4.82 -13.61 16.61
N GLY A 347 -3.48 -13.68 16.58
CA GLY A 347 -2.60 -12.55 16.82
C GLY A 347 -2.31 -12.23 18.26
N PHE A 348 -2.49 -13.19 19.19
CA PHE A 348 -2.05 -13.04 20.57
C PHE A 348 -0.53 -12.84 20.63
N THR A 349 -0.06 -12.09 21.64
CA THR A 349 1.39 -11.89 21.84
C THR A 349 2.05 -13.22 22.27
N ASN A 350 3.32 -13.39 21.95
CA ASN A 350 4.05 -14.60 22.36
C ASN A 350 4.09 -14.74 23.88
N GLU A 351 4.23 -13.63 24.59
CA GLU A 351 4.21 -13.59 26.06
C GLU A 351 2.89 -14.09 26.62
N THR A 352 1.77 -13.58 26.12
CA THR A 352 0.43 -14.01 26.51
C THR A 352 0.20 -15.48 26.17
N ILE A 353 0.64 -15.94 24.98
CA ILE A 353 0.51 -17.36 24.60
C ILE A 353 1.27 -18.26 25.56
N GLU A 354 2.56 -17.97 25.84
CA GLU A 354 3.35 -18.81 26.73
C GLU A 354 2.79 -18.82 28.16
N LYS A 355 2.41 -17.65 28.69
CA LYS A 355 1.80 -17.53 30.00
C LYS A 355 0.50 -18.32 30.08
N ALA A 356 -0.45 -18.08 29.17
CA ALA A 356 -1.73 -18.76 29.17
C ALA A 356 -1.64 -20.28 28.95
N MET A 357 -0.68 -20.72 28.11
CA MET A 357 -0.44 -22.15 27.87
C MET A 357 0.23 -22.84 29.06
N SER A 358 1.04 -22.13 29.87
CA SER A 358 1.66 -22.67 31.08
C SER A 358 0.71 -22.72 32.27
N ASP A 359 -0.16 -21.71 32.39
CA ASP A 359 -1.04 -21.56 33.53
C ASP A 359 -2.32 -22.41 33.42
N TYR A 360 -2.70 -22.80 32.20
CA TYR A 360 -3.85 -23.63 31.96
C TYR A 360 -3.55 -25.11 32.27
N ASP A 361 -4.30 -25.71 33.16
CA ASP A 361 -4.18 -27.15 33.49
C ASP A 361 -4.84 -28.00 32.40
N PHE A 362 -4.02 -28.60 31.53
CA PHE A 362 -4.48 -29.53 30.52
C PHE A 362 -4.63 -30.93 31.08
N GLU A 363 -5.82 -31.27 31.59
CA GLU A 363 -6.13 -32.57 32.13
C GLU A 363 -5.79 -33.71 31.15
N TYR A 364 -4.87 -34.62 31.53
CA TYR A 364 -4.52 -35.78 30.74
C TYR A 364 -5.33 -36.99 31.08
N ASP A 365 -6.28 -37.39 30.24
CA ASP A 365 -7.06 -38.61 30.34
C ASP A 365 -6.39 -39.77 29.55
N ASN A 366 -5.66 -40.62 30.25
CA ASN A 366 -4.95 -41.76 29.69
C ASN A 366 -5.88 -42.79 29.02
N GLN A 367 -7.08 -43.00 29.57
CA GLN A 367 -8.04 -43.96 29.01
C GLN A 367 -8.57 -43.45 27.66
N LYS A 368 -8.97 -42.22 27.61
CA LYS A 368 -9.41 -41.54 26.37
C LYS A 368 -8.32 -41.47 25.32
N GLU A 369 -7.08 -41.19 25.72
CA GLU A 369 -5.94 -41.14 24.79
C GLU A 369 -5.69 -42.51 24.10
N LYS A 370 -5.80 -43.62 24.87
CA LYS A 370 -5.71 -44.98 24.34
C LYS A 370 -6.86 -45.31 23.39
N GLU A 371 -8.07 -44.90 23.69
CA GLU A 371 -9.25 -45.10 22.82
C GLU A 371 -9.10 -44.36 21.50
N LEU A 372 -8.62 -43.11 21.52
CA LEU A 372 -8.35 -42.31 20.33
C LEU A 372 -7.21 -42.91 19.50
N LEU A 373 -6.12 -43.35 20.15
CA LEU A 373 -5.02 -44.03 19.48
C LEU A 373 -5.51 -45.29 18.77
N ASN A 374 -6.29 -46.16 19.44
CA ASN A 374 -6.85 -47.37 18.84
C ASN A 374 -7.72 -47.04 17.63
N LYS A 375 -8.61 -46.05 17.74
CA LYS A 375 -9.47 -45.62 16.64
C LYS A 375 -8.66 -45.11 15.43
N ASP A 376 -7.68 -44.28 15.67
CA ASP A 376 -6.83 -43.74 14.62
C ASP A 376 -5.92 -44.81 14.01
N PHE A 377 -5.41 -45.72 14.83
CA PHE A 377 -4.63 -46.88 14.40
C PHE A 377 -5.45 -47.72 13.41
N GLN A 378 -6.64 -48.17 13.77
CA GLN A 378 -7.51 -48.99 12.90
C GLN A 378 -7.82 -48.27 11.58
N LYS A 379 -8.10 -47.00 11.64
CA LYS A 379 -8.34 -46.18 10.43
C LYS A 379 -7.12 -46.12 9.50
N LEU A 380 -5.94 -45.90 10.05
CA LEU A 380 -4.70 -45.83 9.30
C LEU A 380 -4.23 -47.20 8.81
N PHE A 381 -4.42 -48.23 9.64
CA PHE A 381 -4.18 -49.63 9.29
C PHE A 381 -4.95 -50.03 8.03
N ASN A 382 -6.28 -49.86 8.04
CA ASN A 382 -7.15 -50.14 6.90
C ASN A 382 -6.83 -49.32 5.63
N LYS A 383 -6.26 -48.12 5.81
CA LYS A 383 -5.82 -47.27 4.71
C LYS A 383 -4.50 -47.73 4.10
N TYR A 384 -3.53 -48.08 4.95
CA TYR A 384 -2.17 -48.34 4.51
C TYR A 384 -1.89 -49.82 4.15
N SER A 385 -2.60 -50.78 4.79
CA SER A 385 -2.50 -52.21 4.43
C SER A 385 -2.87 -52.50 2.98
N LYS A 386 -3.71 -51.64 2.36
CA LYS A 386 -4.06 -51.72 0.93
C LYS A 386 -2.97 -51.17 -0.01
N LYS A 387 -1.98 -50.48 0.52
CA LYS A 387 -1.00 -49.75 -0.31
C LYS A 387 0.46 -50.11 -0.06
N TYR A 388 0.75 -50.59 1.14
CA TYR A 388 2.12 -50.86 1.58
C TYR A 388 2.20 -52.23 2.27
N SER A 389 3.37 -52.89 2.27
CA SER A 389 3.64 -54.15 2.94
C SER A 389 4.94 -54.12 3.73
N GLY A 390 5.09 -55.01 4.69
CA GLY A 390 6.31 -55.20 5.48
C GLY A 390 6.76 -53.95 6.24
N SER A 391 8.06 -53.68 6.21
CA SER A 391 8.69 -52.55 6.93
C SER A 391 8.19 -51.19 6.48
N GLN A 392 7.85 -51.02 5.21
CA GLN A 392 7.30 -49.75 4.69
C GLN A 392 5.93 -49.42 5.27
N PHE A 393 5.09 -50.45 5.42
CA PHE A 393 3.77 -50.29 6.06
C PHE A 393 3.93 -49.85 7.53
N LYS A 394 4.78 -50.58 8.30
CA LYS A 394 5.03 -50.25 9.71
C LYS A 394 5.55 -48.84 9.89
N ASN A 395 6.54 -48.44 9.12
CA ASN A 395 7.12 -47.10 9.21
C ASN A 395 6.08 -46.01 8.88
N LYS A 396 5.27 -46.21 7.83
CA LYS A 396 4.23 -45.25 7.44
C LYS A 396 3.12 -45.09 8.48
N LEU A 397 2.76 -46.20 9.14
CA LEU A 397 1.77 -46.21 10.22
C LEU A 397 2.30 -45.47 11.45
N VAL A 398 3.53 -45.79 11.90
CA VAL A 398 4.20 -45.12 13.02
C VAL A 398 4.34 -43.62 12.77
N ASP A 399 4.90 -43.23 11.62
CA ASP A 399 5.05 -41.80 11.27
C ASP A 399 3.73 -41.04 11.28
N SER A 400 2.65 -41.65 10.81
CA SER A 400 1.35 -41.01 10.76
C SER A 400 0.72 -40.85 12.13
N LEU A 401 0.93 -41.81 13.05
CA LEU A 401 0.47 -41.70 14.44
C LEU A 401 1.31 -40.71 15.25
N LEU A 402 2.63 -40.69 15.04
CA LEU A 402 3.50 -39.68 15.65
C LEU A 402 3.12 -38.26 15.22
N ARG A 403 2.83 -38.04 13.92
CA ARG A 403 2.34 -36.75 13.42
C ARG A 403 0.98 -36.34 14.02
N LYS A 404 0.18 -37.32 14.46
CA LYS A 404 -1.07 -37.08 15.19
C LYS A 404 -0.83 -36.81 16.67
N GLY A 405 0.42 -36.88 17.15
CA GLY A 405 0.83 -36.51 18.50
C GLY A 405 0.80 -37.63 19.53
N TYR A 406 0.59 -38.89 19.13
CA TYR A 406 0.61 -40.01 20.05
C TYR A 406 2.05 -40.37 20.49
N ASN A 407 2.16 -40.96 21.69
CA ASN A 407 3.46 -41.36 22.24
C ASN A 407 4.00 -42.60 21.49
N TYR A 408 5.31 -42.63 21.21
CA TYR A 408 5.97 -43.71 20.49
C TYR A 408 5.81 -45.05 21.18
N ASP A 409 5.96 -45.10 22.53
CA ASP A 409 5.87 -46.34 23.32
C ASP A 409 4.47 -46.94 23.27
N ASP A 410 3.43 -46.12 23.27
CA ASP A 410 2.05 -46.59 23.15
C ASP A 410 1.75 -47.08 21.74
N ILE A 411 2.27 -46.42 20.72
CA ILE A 411 2.19 -46.86 19.32
C ILE A 411 2.90 -48.22 19.16
N LYS A 412 4.10 -48.38 19.72
CA LYS A 412 4.88 -49.58 19.66
C LYS A 412 4.16 -50.75 20.30
N LYS A 413 3.63 -50.60 21.52
CA LYS A 413 2.82 -51.61 22.23
C LYS A 413 1.61 -52.06 21.39
N LEU A 414 1.00 -51.18 20.64
CA LEU A 414 -0.14 -51.48 19.82
C LEU A 414 0.24 -52.26 18.56
N ILE A 415 1.37 -51.89 17.92
CA ILE A 415 1.91 -52.62 16.79
C ILE A 415 2.39 -54.04 17.17
N GLU A 416 2.97 -54.20 18.38
CA GLU A 416 3.44 -55.50 18.84
C GLU A 416 2.28 -56.45 19.19
N LYS A 417 1.08 -55.95 19.51
CA LYS A 417 -0.13 -56.75 19.77
C LYS A 417 -0.81 -57.28 18.53
N GLU A 418 -0.59 -56.62 17.40
CA GLU A 418 -1.09 -57.06 16.10
C GLU A 418 -0.03 -57.89 15.43
N GLU A 419 -0.20 -59.19 15.28
CA GLU A 419 0.69 -60.07 14.53
C GLU A 419 0.71 -59.64 13.05
N PHE A 420 1.81 -59.08 12.59
CA PHE A 420 2.04 -58.64 11.22
C PHE A 420 2.75 -59.67 10.37
#